data_476d16269da1eb8cf6634b1be1bf355d
#
_entry.id   476d16269da1eb8cf6634b1be1bf355d
#
_cell.length_a   1.000
_cell.length_b   1.000
_cell.length_c   1.000
_cell.angle_alpha   90.00
_cell.angle_beta   90.00
_cell.angle_gamma   90.00
#
_symmetry.space_group_name_H-M   'P 1'
#
loop_
_entity.id
_entity.type
_entity.pdbx_description
1 polymer ?
#
loop_
_entity_poly.entity_id
_entity_poly.type
_entity_poly.pdbx_seq_one_letter_code
_entity_poly.pdbx_strand_id
1 'polypeptide(L)'
;ENNSRNLEAQLNSKSKAFEQDAMDFQNKVQKGLVTRSEAQQLQTSLANREQELYKLRDDMQMQLAEEEQVKLRQIHYSITEYLKKYNADKGYHIILSSNFGGPLLYGHPALDITSEVIGGINQEYAANHKTDK
;
A
#
# COMPACT_ATOMS: atom_id res chain seq x y z
N GLU A 1 -4.15 -1.32 5.84
CA GLU A 1 -5.22 -0.39 5.44
C GLU A 1 -5.19 0.93 6.23
N ASN A 2 -4.98 0.93 7.54
CA ASN A 2 -4.96 2.17 8.34
C ASN A 2 -3.79 3.10 7.99
N ASN A 3 -2.60 2.55 7.70
CA ASN A 3 -1.42 3.34 7.41
C ASN A 3 -1.54 4.07 6.06
N SER A 4 -1.98 3.38 5.02
CA SER A 4 -2.22 3.97 3.68
C SER A 4 -3.25 5.11 3.73
N ARG A 5 -4.39 4.89 4.38
CA ARG A 5 -5.43 5.93 4.54
C ARG A 5 -4.93 7.15 5.31
N ASN A 6 -4.09 6.92 6.34
CA ASN A 6 -3.53 8.01 7.13
C ASN A 6 -2.54 8.85 6.29
N LEU A 7 -1.67 8.20 5.52
CA LEU A 7 -0.72 8.87 4.63
C LEU A 7 -1.43 9.66 3.53
N GLU A 8 -2.47 9.09 2.91
CA GLU A 8 -3.30 9.78 1.93
C GLU A 8 -4.02 11.00 2.53
N ALA A 9 -4.57 10.86 3.72
CA ALA A 9 -5.22 11.96 4.42
C ALA A 9 -4.25 13.09 4.74
N GLN A 10 -3.01 12.77 5.16
CA GLN A 10 -1.97 13.75 5.40
C GLN A 10 -1.55 14.48 4.12
N LEU A 11 -1.34 13.76 3.02
CA LEU A 11 -0.99 14.35 1.73
C LEU A 11 -2.11 15.29 1.24
N ASN A 12 -3.36 14.84 1.29
CA ASN A 12 -4.52 15.64 0.89
C ASN A 12 -4.67 16.91 1.74
N SER A 13 -4.49 16.81 3.04
CA SER A 13 -4.55 17.96 3.95
C SER A 13 -3.47 19.00 3.64
N LYS A 14 -2.22 18.54 3.44
CA LYS A 14 -1.10 19.42 3.09
C LYS A 14 -1.24 20.05 1.71
N SER A 15 -1.76 19.30 0.73
CA SER A 15 -2.02 19.82 -0.62
C SER A 15 -3.08 20.91 -0.60
N LYS A 16 -4.19 20.71 0.10
CA LYS A 16 -5.23 21.73 0.24
C LYS A 16 -4.72 23.00 0.93
N ALA A 17 -3.93 22.85 1.99
CA ALA A 17 -3.33 23.98 2.67
C ALA A 17 -2.38 24.76 1.75
N PHE A 18 -1.57 24.06 0.96
CA PHE A 18 -0.69 24.68 -0.03
C PHE A 18 -1.47 25.45 -1.11
N GLU A 19 -2.52 24.84 -1.68
CA GLU A 19 -3.40 25.50 -2.67
C GLU A 19 -4.01 26.77 -2.12
N GLN A 20 -4.48 26.73 -0.88
CA GLN A 20 -5.10 27.89 -0.23
C GLN A 20 -4.07 29.01 0.00
N ASP A 21 -2.88 28.68 0.50
CA ASP A 21 -1.80 29.65 0.72
C ASP A 21 -1.30 30.25 -0.62
N ALA A 22 -1.25 29.45 -1.69
CA ALA A 22 -0.90 29.93 -3.02
C ALA A 22 -1.94 30.92 -3.58
N MET A 23 -3.24 30.63 -3.43
CA MET A 23 -4.31 31.56 -3.79
C MET A 23 -4.27 32.84 -2.98
N ASP A 24 -4.07 32.75 -1.66
CA ASP A 24 -3.95 33.90 -0.79
C ASP A 24 -2.75 34.79 -1.14
N PHE A 25 -1.62 34.18 -1.47
CA PHE A 25 -0.45 34.90 -1.97
C PHE A 25 -0.76 35.65 -3.24
N GLN A 26 -1.39 34.98 -4.22
CA GLN A 26 -1.74 35.59 -5.50
C GLN A 26 -2.68 36.79 -5.31
N ASN A 27 -3.69 36.65 -4.45
CA ASN A 27 -4.63 37.71 -4.09
C ASN A 27 -3.93 38.91 -3.42
N LYS A 28 -2.99 38.65 -2.49
CA LYS A 28 -2.24 39.71 -1.79
C LYS A 28 -1.33 40.50 -2.76
N VAL A 29 -0.68 39.80 -3.68
CA VAL A 29 0.16 40.43 -4.71
C VAL A 29 -0.68 41.29 -5.66
N GLN A 30 -1.82 40.77 -6.17
CA GLN A 30 -2.71 41.51 -7.07
C GLN A 30 -3.31 42.76 -6.43
N LYS A 31 -3.60 42.70 -5.15
CA LYS A 31 -4.17 43.85 -4.38
C LYS A 31 -3.10 44.81 -3.85
N GLY A 32 -1.81 44.56 -4.13
CA GLY A 32 -0.72 45.38 -3.61
C GLY A 32 -0.61 45.39 -2.09
N LEU A 33 -1.03 44.33 -1.43
CA LEU A 33 -1.07 44.22 0.03
C LEU A 33 0.23 43.69 0.65
N VAL A 34 1.22 43.40 -0.19
CA VAL A 34 2.56 42.91 0.23
C VAL A 34 3.66 43.73 -0.42
N THR A 35 4.73 43.96 0.32
CA THR A 35 5.94 44.57 -0.24
C THR A 35 6.66 43.61 -1.15
N ARG A 36 7.57 44.13 -1.99
CA ARG A 36 8.38 43.30 -2.89
C ARG A 36 9.21 42.24 -2.13
N SER A 37 9.75 42.61 -0.97
CA SER A 37 10.51 41.70 -0.13
C SER A 37 9.65 40.57 0.45
N GLU A 38 8.46 40.90 0.95
CA GLU A 38 7.50 39.92 1.47
C GLU A 38 7.01 38.99 0.36
N ALA A 39 6.73 39.53 -0.83
CA ALA A 39 6.32 38.72 -1.98
C ALA A 39 7.40 37.69 -2.36
N GLN A 40 8.67 38.10 -2.34
CA GLN A 40 9.80 37.22 -2.65
C GLN A 40 9.97 36.13 -1.57
N GLN A 41 9.83 36.46 -0.31
CA GLN A 41 9.88 35.48 0.78
C GLN A 41 8.73 34.45 0.70
N LEU A 42 7.50 34.92 0.46
CA LEU A 42 6.34 34.06 0.32
C LEU A 42 6.48 33.14 -0.90
N GLN A 43 6.96 33.65 -2.03
CA GLN A 43 7.23 32.86 -3.23
C GLN A 43 8.25 31.75 -2.97
N THR A 44 9.35 32.07 -2.25
CA THR A 44 10.37 31.07 -1.88
C THR A 44 9.78 30.01 -0.94
N SER A 45 8.98 30.45 0.04
CA SER A 45 8.30 29.54 0.97
C SER A 45 7.34 28.58 0.25
N LEU A 46 6.55 29.09 -0.70
CA LEU A 46 5.64 28.25 -1.51
C LEU A 46 6.42 27.26 -2.38
N ALA A 47 7.50 27.68 -3.02
CA ALA A 47 8.36 26.79 -3.81
C ALA A 47 8.96 25.66 -2.97
N ASN A 48 9.43 25.96 -1.76
CA ASN A 48 9.95 24.95 -0.84
C ASN A 48 8.86 23.94 -0.41
N ARG A 49 7.66 24.44 -0.08
CA ARG A 49 6.52 23.59 0.30
C ARG A 49 6.03 22.72 -0.84
N GLU A 50 6.07 23.22 -2.07
CA GLU A 50 5.76 22.43 -3.27
C GLU A 50 6.75 21.26 -3.41
N GLN A 51 8.05 21.52 -3.25
CA GLN A 51 9.07 20.45 -3.28
C GLN A 51 8.88 19.44 -2.14
N GLU A 52 8.54 19.89 -0.94
CA GLU A 52 8.22 19.00 0.18
C GLU A 52 7.00 18.12 -0.10
N LEU A 53 5.97 18.65 -0.78
CA LEU A 53 4.81 17.86 -1.19
C LEU A 53 5.16 16.79 -2.22
N TYR A 54 5.98 17.13 -3.22
CA TYR A 54 6.46 16.14 -4.19
C TYR A 54 7.25 15.02 -3.51
N LYS A 55 8.19 15.41 -2.63
CA LYS A 55 8.97 14.43 -1.87
C LYS A 55 8.09 13.55 -0.99
N LEU A 56 7.14 14.14 -0.27
CA LEU A 56 6.21 13.37 0.58
C LEU A 56 5.41 12.36 -0.25
N ARG A 57 4.94 12.75 -1.44
CA ARG A 57 4.22 11.86 -2.34
C ARG A 57 5.09 10.69 -2.80
N ASP A 58 6.33 10.98 -3.20
CA ASP A 58 7.26 9.96 -3.69
C ASP A 58 7.66 9.00 -2.56
N ASP A 59 7.96 9.52 -1.37
CA ASP A 59 8.25 8.73 -0.16
C ASP A 59 7.06 7.82 0.20
N MET A 60 5.84 8.34 0.11
CA MET A 60 4.61 7.58 0.36
C MET A 60 4.43 6.44 -0.66
N GLN A 61 4.67 6.69 -1.95
CA GLN A 61 4.59 5.65 -2.98
C GLN A 61 5.62 4.55 -2.76
N MET A 62 6.85 4.90 -2.41
CA MET A 62 7.89 3.91 -2.08
C MET A 62 7.50 3.09 -0.85
N GLN A 63 7.02 3.73 0.20
CA GLN A 63 6.60 3.05 1.42
C GLN A 63 5.44 2.08 1.17
N LEU A 64 4.44 2.48 0.38
CA LEU A 64 3.31 1.62 0.03
C LEU A 64 3.76 0.41 -0.81
N ALA A 65 4.67 0.61 -1.77
CA ALA A 65 5.21 -0.47 -2.57
C ALA A 65 6.04 -1.45 -1.72
N GLU A 66 6.82 -0.95 -0.76
CA GLU A 66 7.57 -1.79 0.18
C GLU A 66 6.64 -2.59 1.10
N GLU A 67 5.62 -1.94 1.68
CA GLU A 67 4.61 -2.61 2.51
C GLU A 67 3.88 -3.72 1.74
N GLU A 68 3.53 -3.47 0.48
CA GLU A 68 2.90 -4.47 -0.38
C GLU A 68 3.82 -5.68 -0.58
N GLN A 69 5.08 -5.46 -0.90
CA GLN A 69 6.09 -6.50 -1.07
C GLN A 69 6.28 -7.34 0.21
N VAL A 70 6.32 -6.67 1.37
CA VAL A 70 6.44 -7.35 2.67
C VAL A 70 5.21 -8.23 2.93
N LYS A 71 4.00 -7.68 2.70
CA LYS A 71 2.74 -8.43 2.88
C LYS A 71 2.65 -9.62 1.95
N LEU A 72 3.02 -9.46 0.68
CA LEU A 72 3.04 -10.57 -0.28
C LEU A 72 3.99 -11.68 0.16
N ARG A 73 5.20 -11.34 0.62
CA ARG A 73 6.12 -12.34 1.17
C ARG A 73 5.56 -13.06 2.38
N GLN A 74 4.90 -12.34 3.29
CA GLN A 74 4.25 -12.93 4.47
C GLN A 74 3.12 -13.88 4.08
N ILE A 75 2.29 -13.51 3.10
CA ILE A 75 1.22 -14.35 2.56
C ILE A 75 1.82 -15.62 1.94
N HIS A 76 2.84 -15.48 1.10
CA HIS A 76 3.52 -16.63 0.50
C HIS A 76 4.11 -17.57 1.55
N TYR A 77 4.74 -17.02 2.57
CA TYR A 77 5.28 -17.81 3.68
C TYR A 77 4.15 -18.58 4.40
N SER A 78 3.06 -17.89 4.74
CA SER A 78 1.92 -18.51 5.41
C SER A 78 1.29 -19.63 4.60
N ILE A 79 1.14 -19.42 3.28
CA ILE A 79 0.64 -20.46 2.37
C ILE A 79 1.58 -21.67 2.36
N THR A 80 2.89 -21.45 2.26
CA THR A 80 3.88 -22.53 2.22
C THR A 80 3.88 -23.34 3.52
N GLU A 81 3.82 -22.67 4.67
CA GLU A 81 3.77 -23.36 5.98
C GLU A 81 2.48 -24.15 6.15
N TYR A 82 1.35 -23.58 5.72
CA TYR A 82 0.09 -24.32 5.71
C TYR A 82 0.14 -25.55 4.80
N LEU A 83 0.66 -25.42 3.58
CA LEU A 83 0.78 -26.52 2.61
C LEU A 83 1.67 -27.65 3.15
N LYS A 84 2.72 -27.36 3.90
CA LYS A 84 3.54 -28.39 4.56
C LYS A 84 2.70 -29.24 5.54
N LYS A 85 1.88 -28.57 6.37
CA LYS A 85 0.98 -29.25 7.32
C LYS A 85 -0.09 -30.04 6.58
N TYR A 86 -0.76 -29.41 5.62
CA TYR A 86 -1.79 -30.02 4.78
C TYR A 86 -1.28 -31.27 4.06
N ASN A 87 -0.08 -31.20 3.51
CA ASN A 87 0.52 -32.28 2.75
C ASN A 87 1.02 -33.45 3.60
N ALA A 88 1.21 -33.26 4.91
CA ALA A 88 1.62 -34.34 5.80
C ALA A 88 0.62 -35.51 5.76
N ASP A 89 -0.68 -35.20 5.61
CA ASP A 89 -1.74 -36.21 5.53
C ASP A 89 -2.08 -36.62 4.08
N LYS A 90 -1.85 -35.76 3.10
CA LYS A 90 -2.22 -35.97 1.69
C LYS A 90 -1.15 -36.71 0.90
N GLY A 91 0.12 -36.48 1.21
CA GLY A 91 1.25 -37.19 0.57
C GLY A 91 1.52 -36.81 -0.88
N TYR A 92 1.15 -35.60 -1.30
CA TYR A 92 1.52 -35.12 -2.64
C TYR A 92 3.04 -34.92 -2.76
N HIS A 93 3.61 -35.36 -3.87
CA HIS A 93 5.04 -35.14 -4.12
C HIS A 93 5.34 -33.71 -4.54
N ILE A 94 4.39 -33.05 -5.24
CA ILE A 94 4.53 -31.68 -5.74
C ILE A 94 3.15 -31.02 -5.66
N ILE A 95 3.13 -29.78 -5.21
CA ILE A 95 1.97 -28.87 -5.29
C ILE A 95 2.41 -27.66 -6.08
N LEU A 96 1.74 -27.39 -7.20
CA LEU A 96 2.08 -26.33 -8.14
C LEU A 96 1.04 -25.20 -8.08
N SER A 97 1.50 -23.98 -8.27
CA SER A 97 0.62 -22.83 -8.50
C SER A 97 0.10 -22.84 -9.94
N SER A 98 -1.21 -22.66 -10.13
CA SER A 98 -1.89 -22.63 -11.44
C SER A 98 -2.26 -21.21 -11.88
N ASN A 99 -1.46 -20.20 -11.54
CA ASN A 99 -1.69 -18.82 -11.97
C ASN A 99 -1.41 -18.66 -13.49
N PHE A 100 -2.12 -17.71 -14.11
CA PHE A 100 -1.90 -17.37 -15.51
C PHE A 100 -0.45 -16.92 -15.76
N GLY A 101 0.17 -17.51 -16.79
CA GLY A 101 1.60 -17.26 -17.10
C GLY A 101 2.60 -18.01 -16.22
N GLY A 102 2.13 -18.87 -15.31
CA GLY A 102 2.96 -19.77 -14.52
C GLY A 102 3.47 -20.99 -15.30
N PRO A 103 4.26 -21.85 -14.65
CA PRO A 103 4.85 -23.04 -15.29
C PRO A 103 3.83 -24.14 -15.63
N LEU A 104 2.64 -24.12 -15.02
CA LEU A 104 1.59 -25.07 -15.27
C LEU A 104 0.73 -24.60 -16.45
N LEU A 105 0.82 -25.28 -17.58
CA LEU A 105 0.02 -24.97 -18.77
C LEU A 105 -1.39 -25.57 -18.74
N TYR A 106 -1.53 -26.75 -18.13
CA TYR A 106 -2.80 -27.44 -17.97
C TYR A 106 -2.81 -28.30 -16.72
N GLY A 107 -3.92 -28.29 -15.99
CA GLY A 107 -4.20 -29.18 -14.87
C GLY A 107 -5.63 -29.66 -14.94
N HIS A 108 -5.86 -30.96 -14.79
CA HIS A 108 -7.22 -31.50 -14.74
C HIS A 108 -7.95 -30.95 -13.49
N PRO A 109 -9.22 -30.50 -13.62
CA PRO A 109 -9.96 -29.89 -12.50
C PRO A 109 -10.03 -30.76 -11.23
N ALA A 110 -10.01 -32.08 -11.37
CA ALA A 110 -9.99 -33.02 -10.25
C ALA A 110 -8.69 -32.94 -9.40
N LEU A 111 -7.64 -32.32 -9.92
CA LEU A 111 -6.38 -32.11 -9.22
C LEU A 111 -6.31 -30.72 -8.55
N ASP A 112 -7.32 -29.89 -8.73
CA ASP A 112 -7.39 -28.54 -8.16
C ASP A 112 -7.81 -28.61 -6.68
N ILE A 113 -6.86 -28.31 -5.80
CA ILE A 113 -7.05 -28.28 -4.36
C ILE A 113 -7.19 -26.85 -3.82
N THR A 114 -7.31 -25.85 -4.68
CA THR A 114 -7.29 -24.42 -4.32
C THR A 114 -8.37 -24.09 -3.26
N SER A 115 -9.61 -24.52 -3.49
CA SER A 115 -10.72 -24.24 -2.57
C SER A 115 -10.53 -24.91 -1.20
N GLU A 116 -10.00 -26.12 -1.17
CA GLU A 116 -9.71 -26.85 0.07
C GLU A 116 -8.60 -26.16 0.87
N VAL A 117 -7.53 -25.73 0.18
CA VAL A 117 -6.41 -24.99 0.79
C VAL A 117 -6.85 -23.63 1.32
N ILE A 118 -7.61 -22.85 0.54
CA ILE A 118 -8.14 -21.53 0.97
C ILE A 118 -9.05 -21.71 2.19
N GLY A 119 -9.95 -22.69 2.18
CA GLY A 119 -10.83 -22.97 3.31
C GLY A 119 -10.06 -23.28 4.59
N GLY A 120 -9.04 -24.11 4.48
CA GLY A 120 -8.23 -24.50 5.62
C GLY A 120 -7.35 -23.38 6.18
N ILE A 121 -6.69 -22.60 5.31
CA ILE A 121 -5.91 -21.42 5.74
C ILE A 121 -6.81 -20.41 6.48
N ASN A 122 -7.99 -20.13 5.93
CA ASN A 122 -8.93 -19.19 6.57
C ASN A 122 -9.44 -19.69 7.94
N GLN A 123 -9.65 -20.99 8.08
CA GLN A 123 -10.01 -21.58 9.38
C GLN A 123 -8.86 -21.46 10.40
N GLU A 124 -7.63 -21.79 10.01
CA GLU A 124 -6.45 -21.64 10.85
C GLU A 124 -6.23 -20.19 11.26
N TYR A 125 -6.36 -19.25 10.32
CA TYR A 125 -6.26 -17.83 10.58
C TYR A 125 -7.33 -17.34 11.58
N ALA A 126 -8.59 -17.74 11.38
CA ALA A 126 -9.68 -17.37 12.27
C ALA A 126 -9.51 -17.95 13.67
N ALA A 127 -8.99 -19.18 13.79
CA ALA A 127 -8.71 -19.79 15.08
C ALA A 127 -7.61 -19.05 15.85
N ASN A 128 -6.53 -18.68 15.17
CA ASN A 128 -5.38 -17.98 15.77
C ASN A 128 -5.70 -16.53 16.17
N HIS A 129 -6.68 -15.86 15.51
CA HIS A 129 -7.06 -14.47 15.79
C HIS A 129 -8.32 -14.32 16.65
N LYS A 130 -8.95 -15.43 17.08
CA LYS A 130 -10.03 -15.40 18.07
C LYS A 130 -9.55 -15.25 19.51
N THR A 131 -8.26 -15.38 19.76
CA THR A 131 -7.65 -15.32 21.10
C THR A 131 -7.27 -13.91 21.54
N ASP A 132 -7.43 -12.89 20.68
CA ASP A 132 -7.07 -11.48 20.95
C ASP A 132 -8.30 -10.57 21.19
N LYS A 133 -9.34 -11.08 21.88
CA LYS A 133 -10.45 -10.25 22.37
C LYS A 133 -10.64 -10.41 23.86
#